data_134b71619e05789215d2b271158cd25e
#
_entry.id   134b71619e05789215d2b271158cd25e
#
_cell.length_a   1.000
_cell.length_b   1.000
_cell.length_c   1.000
_cell.angle_alpha   90.00
_cell.angle_beta   90.00
_cell.angle_gamma   90.00
#
_symmetry.space_group_name_H-M   'P 1'
#
loop_
_entity.id
_entity.type
_entity.pdbx_description
1 polymer ?
#
loop_
_entity_poly.entity_id
_entity_poly.type
_entity_poly.pdbx_seq_one_letter_code
_entity_poly.pdbx_strand_id
1 'polypeptide(L)'
;MLVFYHKDNDGYCSAAVCNCYLVNGYDMPSNEDFIPYTHGETLDISSLREIREGERVYILDLAMDDVILELTMHCLSAGAVVVHIDHHKSGKDYIDALPDVTKAALDRYAKSTKFIQLFETALSACMLTYIYSSMNMDVEDPNSEQLHPMDVSFATTPDWTTIVINPGVKERKIVIPLAVRYCDDYDVWRWFHKDTEAFNLGFEAVPYRNNPCSKEWAALLNKERITVPPIVNAGYNIIGYRDAQYKRICEHGFEATICGVDCYVVNTPYGDSKLFGEKINEYPMCVMYRYSGKYKKYKLEFRSGDNGIDVSEVAKALGGGGHFHAAGCEIDNIDHVILHKESVTFME
;
A
#
# COMPACT_ATOMS: atom_id res chain seq x y z
N MET A 1 -6.14 19.99 -12.56
CA MET A 1 -5.54 19.08 -11.55
C MET A 1 -5.25 17.75 -12.19
N LEU A 2 -4.12 17.11 -11.90
CA LEU A 2 -3.82 15.71 -12.24
C LEU A 2 -3.54 14.94 -10.95
N VAL A 3 -3.95 13.67 -10.89
CA VAL A 3 -3.75 12.82 -9.72
C VAL A 3 -3.20 11.47 -10.17
N PHE A 4 -1.97 11.17 -9.78
CA PHE A 4 -1.35 9.87 -9.95
C PHE A 4 -1.42 9.10 -8.64
N TYR A 5 -1.78 7.83 -8.67
CA TYR A 5 -1.98 7.05 -7.45
C TYR A 5 -1.75 5.55 -7.67
N HIS A 6 -1.36 4.85 -6.62
CA HIS A 6 -1.13 3.41 -6.66
C HIS A 6 -2.44 2.61 -6.82
N LYS A 7 -2.35 1.41 -7.44
CA LYS A 7 -3.53 0.56 -7.74
C LYS A 7 -3.87 -0.41 -6.61
N ASP A 8 -3.92 0.04 -5.39
CA ASP A 8 -4.36 -0.75 -4.23
C ASP A 8 -5.39 0.00 -3.39
N ASN A 9 -5.75 -0.51 -2.21
CA ASN A 9 -6.78 0.12 -1.39
C ASN A 9 -6.33 1.47 -0.83
N ASP A 10 -5.05 1.62 -0.50
CA ASP A 10 -4.50 2.88 0.01
C ASP A 10 -4.46 3.94 -1.09
N GLY A 11 -3.92 3.62 -2.26
CA GLY A 11 -3.87 4.54 -3.38
C GLY A 11 -5.26 4.96 -3.90
N TYR A 12 -6.22 4.02 -4.01
CA TYR A 12 -7.60 4.37 -4.37
C TYR A 12 -8.26 5.26 -3.33
N CYS A 13 -8.05 4.98 -2.04
CA CYS A 13 -8.57 5.80 -0.95
C CYS A 13 -7.93 7.20 -0.97
N SER A 14 -6.62 7.28 -1.17
CA SER A 14 -5.87 8.55 -1.32
C SER A 14 -6.46 9.41 -2.44
N ALA A 15 -6.66 8.83 -3.61
CA ALA A 15 -7.24 9.50 -4.76
C ALA A 15 -8.68 9.97 -4.50
N ALA A 16 -9.50 9.16 -3.83
CA ALA A 16 -10.86 9.51 -3.47
C ALA A 16 -10.92 10.65 -2.43
N VAL A 17 -10.04 10.63 -1.44
CA VAL A 17 -9.87 11.73 -0.47
C VAL A 17 -9.47 13.01 -1.19
N CYS A 18 -8.50 12.93 -2.12
CA CYS A 18 -8.09 14.05 -2.96
C CYS A 18 -9.28 14.61 -3.74
N ASN A 19 -10.06 13.75 -4.42
CA ASN A 19 -11.24 14.16 -5.17
C ASN A 19 -12.31 14.81 -4.28
N CYS A 20 -12.56 14.26 -3.08
CA CYS A 20 -13.64 14.73 -2.21
C CYS A 20 -13.32 16.04 -1.48
N TYR A 21 -12.06 16.28 -1.15
CA TYR A 21 -11.68 17.33 -0.22
C TYR A 21 -10.67 18.36 -0.76
N LEU A 22 -9.95 18.04 -1.85
CA LEU A 22 -8.94 18.94 -2.43
C LEU A 22 -9.38 19.60 -3.75
N VAL A 23 -10.51 19.14 -4.31
CA VAL A 23 -11.10 19.74 -5.51
C VAL A 23 -11.86 21.02 -5.11
N ASN A 24 -11.34 22.18 -5.46
CA ASN A 24 -12.04 23.43 -5.31
C ASN A 24 -12.93 23.67 -6.54
N GLY A 25 -14.18 24.06 -6.35
CA GLY A 25 -15.29 24.07 -7.31
C GLY A 25 -15.11 24.78 -8.67
N TYR A 26 -13.91 25.27 -9.02
CA TYR A 26 -13.60 25.87 -10.30
C TYR A 26 -12.94 24.95 -11.32
N ASP A 27 -12.35 23.83 -10.86
CA ASP A 27 -11.70 22.83 -11.71
C ASP A 27 -12.17 21.43 -11.29
N MET A 28 -13.42 21.08 -11.64
CA MET A 28 -13.91 19.72 -11.46
C MET A 28 -13.09 18.78 -12.34
N PRO A 29 -12.22 17.92 -11.77
CA PRO A 29 -11.43 17.01 -12.57
C PRO A 29 -12.34 15.97 -13.22
N SER A 30 -11.97 15.55 -14.42
CA SER A 30 -12.59 14.39 -15.06
C SER A 30 -11.98 13.09 -14.54
N ASN A 31 -12.62 11.96 -14.83
CA ASN A 31 -12.00 10.65 -14.52
C ASN A 31 -10.64 10.46 -15.22
N GLU A 32 -10.42 11.14 -16.35
CA GLU A 32 -9.18 11.09 -17.13
C GLU A 32 -8.02 11.81 -16.44
N ASP A 33 -8.30 12.68 -15.47
CA ASP A 33 -7.30 13.36 -14.66
C ASP A 33 -6.78 12.48 -13.48
N PHE A 34 -7.43 11.33 -13.23
CA PHE A 34 -7.06 10.37 -12.19
C PHE A 34 -6.38 9.17 -12.85
N ILE A 35 -5.06 9.10 -12.73
CA ILE A 35 -4.20 8.17 -13.44
C ILE A 35 -3.66 7.12 -12.47
N PRO A 36 -4.22 5.88 -12.50
CA PRO A 36 -3.70 4.78 -11.69
C PRO A 36 -2.38 4.27 -12.28
N TYR A 37 -1.41 4.03 -11.40
CA TYR A 37 -0.10 3.51 -11.77
C TYR A 37 0.37 2.44 -10.77
N THR A 38 1.16 1.50 -11.25
CA THR A 38 1.86 0.52 -10.40
C THR A 38 3.32 0.44 -10.83
N HIS A 39 4.24 0.43 -9.89
CA HIS A 39 5.67 0.32 -10.16
C HIS A 39 5.98 -0.87 -11.08
N GLY A 40 6.84 -0.63 -12.08
CA GLY A 40 7.18 -1.61 -13.11
C GLY A 40 6.25 -1.61 -14.34
N GLU A 41 5.16 -0.86 -14.34
CA GLU A 41 4.39 -0.55 -15.56
C GLU A 41 5.05 0.59 -16.33
N THR A 42 4.71 0.74 -17.61
CA THR A 42 5.14 1.89 -18.41
C THR A 42 4.22 3.07 -18.14
N LEU A 43 4.76 4.18 -17.66
CA LEU A 43 4.07 5.46 -17.59
C LEU A 43 4.53 6.34 -18.76
N ASP A 44 3.65 6.55 -19.73
CA ASP A 44 3.97 7.43 -20.87
C ASP A 44 3.73 8.90 -20.51
N ILE A 45 4.75 9.52 -19.92
CA ILE A 45 4.73 10.93 -19.51
C ILE A 45 4.52 11.85 -20.71
N SER A 46 4.98 11.44 -21.91
CA SER A 46 4.86 12.24 -23.13
C SER A 46 3.42 12.34 -23.66
N SER A 47 2.57 11.37 -23.30
CA SER A 47 1.15 11.35 -23.71
C SER A 47 0.24 12.10 -22.71
N LEU A 48 0.78 12.60 -21.61
CA LEU A 48 -0.01 13.38 -20.67
C LEU A 48 -0.54 14.66 -21.37
N ARG A 49 -1.78 15.02 -21.03
CA ARG A 49 -2.30 16.30 -21.48
C ARG A 49 -1.40 17.45 -21.03
N GLU A 50 -1.47 18.57 -21.71
CA GLU A 50 -0.72 19.77 -21.34
C GLU A 50 -1.00 20.17 -19.88
N ILE A 51 0.08 20.37 -19.14
CA ILE A 51 0.07 20.83 -17.75
C ILE A 51 0.12 22.34 -17.74
N ARG A 52 -0.82 22.98 -17.06
CA ARG A 52 -0.91 24.45 -16.99
C ARG A 52 0.00 24.99 -15.89
N GLU A 53 0.52 26.19 -16.08
CA GLU A 53 1.26 26.87 -15.02
C GLU A 53 0.38 27.07 -13.78
N GLY A 54 0.91 26.72 -12.60
CA GLY A 54 0.18 26.78 -11.33
C GLY A 54 -0.81 25.65 -11.10
N GLU A 55 -0.97 24.74 -12.07
CA GLU A 55 -1.82 23.56 -11.90
C GLU A 55 -1.28 22.66 -10.77
N ARG A 56 -2.18 22.12 -9.95
CA ARG A 56 -1.79 21.15 -8.92
C ARG A 56 -1.73 19.74 -9.50
N VAL A 57 -0.64 19.06 -9.24
CA VAL A 57 -0.40 17.65 -9.57
C VAL A 57 -0.18 16.90 -8.27
N TYR A 58 -1.00 15.91 -8.00
CA TYR A 58 -0.87 15.04 -6.83
C TYR A 58 -0.25 13.71 -7.23
N ILE A 59 0.73 13.27 -6.47
CA ILE A 59 1.37 11.95 -6.60
C ILE A 59 1.17 11.26 -5.24
N LEU A 60 0.31 10.25 -5.20
CA LEU A 60 -0.22 9.66 -3.98
C LEU A 60 0.13 8.19 -3.90
N ASP A 61 0.73 7.76 -2.77
CA ASP A 61 1.04 6.35 -2.52
C ASP A 61 1.98 5.74 -3.58
N LEU A 62 2.86 6.54 -4.12
CA LEU A 62 3.85 6.14 -5.12
C LEU A 62 5.25 6.47 -4.62
N ALA A 63 6.00 5.44 -4.27
CA ALA A 63 7.39 5.58 -3.84
C ALA A 63 8.21 6.31 -4.91
N MET A 64 9.06 7.25 -4.50
CA MET A 64 9.98 7.91 -5.42
C MET A 64 10.95 6.88 -6.02
N ASP A 65 11.00 6.83 -7.34
CA ASP A 65 11.94 6.07 -8.16
C ASP A 65 12.28 6.88 -9.42
N ASP A 66 12.99 6.30 -10.38
CA ASP A 66 13.38 7.00 -11.61
C ASP A 66 12.16 7.52 -12.38
N VAL A 67 11.06 6.75 -12.46
CA VAL A 67 9.85 7.11 -13.21
C VAL A 67 9.09 8.24 -12.49
N ILE A 68 8.91 8.12 -11.19
CA ILE A 68 8.19 9.11 -10.38
C ILE A 68 9.01 10.41 -10.27
N LEU A 69 10.34 10.32 -10.23
CA LEU A 69 11.22 11.49 -10.30
C LEU A 69 11.09 12.20 -11.65
N GLU A 70 11.12 11.45 -12.77
CA GLU A 70 10.93 12.00 -14.12
C GLU A 70 9.58 12.71 -14.25
N LEU A 71 8.50 12.07 -13.80
CA LEU A 71 7.16 12.65 -13.74
C LEU A 71 7.14 13.96 -12.91
N THR A 72 7.73 13.91 -11.72
CA THR A 72 7.82 15.07 -10.81
C THR A 72 8.54 16.24 -11.48
N MET A 73 9.70 15.98 -12.06
CA MET A 73 10.50 17.02 -12.72
C MET A 73 9.84 17.55 -13.99
N HIS A 74 9.14 16.70 -14.76
CA HIS A 74 8.34 17.12 -15.91
C HIS A 74 7.25 18.12 -15.48
N CYS A 75 6.45 17.77 -14.45
CA CYS A 75 5.39 18.62 -13.93
C CYS A 75 5.92 19.97 -13.38
N LEU A 76 7.00 19.92 -12.59
CA LEU A 76 7.64 21.12 -12.04
C LEU A 76 8.19 22.03 -13.13
N SER A 77 8.78 21.45 -14.19
CA SER A 77 9.31 22.20 -15.34
C SER A 77 8.22 22.87 -16.16
N ALA A 78 7.02 22.29 -16.21
CA ALA A 78 5.83 22.89 -16.80
C ALA A 78 5.19 24.00 -15.92
N GLY A 79 5.74 24.26 -14.74
CA GLY A 79 5.27 25.31 -13.82
C GLY A 79 4.18 24.84 -12.84
N ALA A 80 3.88 23.56 -12.78
CA ALA A 80 2.91 23.00 -11.84
C ALA A 80 3.35 23.13 -10.38
N VAL A 81 2.40 22.97 -9.47
CA VAL A 81 2.63 22.69 -8.05
C VAL A 81 2.45 21.20 -7.83
N VAL A 82 3.54 20.50 -7.53
CA VAL A 82 3.52 19.06 -7.28
C VAL A 82 3.40 18.78 -5.78
N VAL A 83 2.42 17.97 -5.41
CA VAL A 83 2.20 17.49 -4.05
C VAL A 83 2.43 15.97 -4.03
N HIS A 84 3.54 15.54 -3.44
CA HIS A 84 3.92 14.15 -3.29
C HIS A 84 3.61 13.68 -1.86
N ILE A 85 2.70 12.73 -1.73
CA ILE A 85 2.29 12.14 -0.45
C ILE A 85 2.56 10.65 -0.50
N ASP A 86 3.49 10.19 0.34
CA ASP A 86 3.96 8.81 0.33
C ASP A 86 4.43 8.38 1.73
N HIS A 87 4.52 7.07 1.95
CA HIS A 87 4.97 6.48 3.21
C HIS A 87 6.03 5.39 3.03
N HIS A 88 6.38 5.06 1.79
CA HIS A 88 7.31 3.99 1.47
C HIS A 88 8.76 4.39 1.78
N LYS A 89 9.39 3.68 2.72
CA LYS A 89 10.78 3.91 3.07
C LYS A 89 11.73 3.86 1.87
N SER A 90 11.47 2.98 0.89
CA SER A 90 12.26 2.87 -0.34
C SER A 90 12.31 4.16 -1.14
N GLY A 91 11.20 4.91 -1.20
CA GLY A 91 11.14 6.21 -1.86
C GLY A 91 12.00 7.26 -1.15
N LYS A 92 12.02 7.24 0.19
CA LYS A 92 12.91 8.11 0.97
C LYS A 92 14.37 7.74 0.77
N ASP A 93 14.71 6.45 0.85
CA ASP A 93 16.08 5.96 0.65
C ASP A 93 16.57 6.31 -0.77
N TYR A 94 15.68 6.27 -1.78
CA TYR A 94 16.00 6.71 -3.14
C TYR A 94 16.32 8.21 -3.21
N ILE A 95 15.49 9.08 -2.60
CA ILE A 95 15.74 10.53 -2.56
C ILE A 95 17.05 10.83 -1.84
N ASP A 96 17.34 10.15 -0.73
CA ASP A 96 18.57 10.31 0.04
C ASP A 96 19.82 9.89 -0.76
N ALA A 97 19.68 9.02 -1.74
CA ALA A 97 20.74 8.56 -2.64
C ALA A 97 20.90 9.40 -3.92
N LEU A 98 19.98 10.33 -4.21
CA LEU A 98 20.05 11.16 -5.42
C LEU A 98 21.34 11.99 -5.49
N PRO A 99 21.83 12.33 -6.70
CA PRO A 99 22.94 13.27 -6.89
C PRO A 99 22.61 14.65 -6.29
N ASP A 100 23.62 15.32 -5.72
CA ASP A 100 23.45 16.63 -5.07
C ASP A 100 22.81 17.69 -5.98
N VAL A 101 23.09 17.65 -7.29
CA VAL A 101 22.47 18.56 -8.27
C VAL A 101 20.96 18.36 -8.37
N THR A 102 20.47 17.12 -8.30
CA THR A 102 19.06 16.77 -8.36
C THR A 102 18.36 17.16 -7.05
N LYS A 103 18.99 16.86 -5.91
CA LYS A 103 18.51 17.30 -4.59
C LYS A 103 18.38 18.82 -4.54
N ALA A 104 19.42 19.55 -4.97
CA ALA A 104 19.40 21.02 -5.00
C ALA A 104 18.33 21.59 -5.95
N ALA A 105 17.95 20.86 -7.00
CA ALA A 105 16.83 21.25 -7.86
C ALA A 105 15.49 21.07 -7.14
N LEU A 106 15.25 19.93 -6.51
CA LEU A 106 14.04 19.67 -5.71
C LEU A 106 13.91 20.67 -4.55
N ASP A 107 14.99 20.95 -3.84
CA ASP A 107 15.04 21.94 -2.75
C ASP A 107 14.66 23.35 -3.21
N ARG A 108 15.05 23.76 -4.42
CA ARG A 108 14.66 25.05 -4.97
C ARG A 108 13.14 25.11 -5.22
N TYR A 109 12.58 24.03 -5.75
CA TYR A 109 11.13 23.93 -5.94
C TYR A 109 10.38 23.89 -4.60
N ALA A 110 10.90 23.19 -3.61
CA ALA A 110 10.35 23.15 -2.25
C ALA A 110 10.37 24.54 -1.59
N LYS A 111 11.51 25.27 -1.67
CA LYS A 111 11.61 26.65 -1.15
C LYS A 111 10.69 27.64 -1.85
N SER A 112 10.31 27.40 -3.10
CA SER A 112 9.33 28.22 -3.83
C SER A 112 7.89 27.71 -3.69
N THR A 113 7.62 26.76 -2.81
CA THR A 113 6.32 26.11 -2.61
C THR A 113 5.73 25.42 -3.85
N LYS A 114 6.56 25.16 -4.86
CA LYS A 114 6.17 24.44 -6.07
C LYS A 114 6.27 22.92 -5.89
N PHE A 115 7.11 22.42 -4.97
CA PHE A 115 7.20 21.02 -4.59
C PHE A 115 6.88 20.88 -3.09
N ILE A 116 5.84 20.13 -2.78
CA ILE A 116 5.38 19.84 -1.43
C ILE A 116 5.48 18.34 -1.24
N GLN A 117 6.24 17.90 -0.24
CA GLN A 117 6.35 16.49 0.11
C GLN A 117 5.82 16.27 1.51
N LEU A 118 4.90 15.31 1.67
CA LEU A 118 4.45 14.81 2.96
C LEU A 118 4.82 13.33 3.05
N PHE A 119 5.64 12.98 4.02
CA PHE A 119 6.18 11.64 4.18
C PHE A 119 6.19 11.20 5.65
N GLU A 120 5.58 10.06 5.94
CA GLU A 120 5.60 9.45 7.26
C GLU A 120 5.34 7.95 7.17
N THR A 121 6.26 7.12 7.62
CA THR A 121 6.18 5.65 7.51
C THR A 121 5.20 4.99 8.48
N ALA A 122 4.78 5.70 9.52
CA ALA A 122 3.83 5.18 10.52
C ALA A 122 2.36 5.31 10.10
N LEU A 123 2.09 6.00 8.99
CA LEU A 123 0.76 6.25 8.45
C LEU A 123 0.74 5.92 6.96
N SER A 124 -0.38 5.42 6.47
CA SER A 124 -0.57 5.18 5.04
C SER A 124 -0.76 6.48 4.25
N ALA A 125 -0.62 6.41 2.93
CA ALA A 125 -0.78 7.58 2.07
C ALA A 125 -2.20 8.16 2.12
N CYS A 126 -3.25 7.34 2.28
CA CYS A 126 -4.63 7.86 2.38
C CYS A 126 -4.85 8.64 3.68
N MET A 127 -4.24 8.21 4.78
CA MET A 127 -4.26 8.95 6.03
C MET A 127 -3.53 10.27 5.89
N LEU A 128 -2.34 10.27 5.31
CA LEU A 128 -1.55 11.48 5.04
C LEU A 128 -2.29 12.44 4.09
N THR A 129 -2.95 11.93 3.05
CA THR A 129 -3.77 12.73 2.13
C THR A 129 -4.96 13.35 2.86
N TYR A 130 -5.59 12.62 3.78
CA TYR A 130 -6.68 13.16 4.60
C TYR A 130 -6.21 14.26 5.55
N ILE A 131 -5.05 14.08 6.20
CA ILE A 131 -4.41 15.13 7.02
C ILE A 131 -4.13 16.37 6.18
N TYR A 132 -3.49 16.18 5.02
CA TYR A 132 -3.17 17.28 4.10
C TYR A 132 -4.43 18.02 3.64
N SER A 133 -5.48 17.30 3.27
CA SER A 133 -6.75 17.91 2.87
C SER A 133 -7.36 18.74 3.98
N SER A 134 -7.30 18.23 5.19
CA SER A 134 -7.86 18.89 6.37
C SER A 134 -7.12 20.16 6.75
N MET A 135 -5.83 20.26 6.47
CA MET A 135 -5.05 21.50 6.64
C MET A 135 -5.44 22.58 5.64
N ASN A 136 -5.87 22.19 4.44
CA ASN A 136 -6.20 23.09 3.36
C ASN A 136 -7.68 23.52 3.31
N MET A 137 -8.56 22.93 4.14
CA MET A 137 -9.99 23.28 4.16
C MET A 137 -10.31 24.71 4.68
N ASP A 138 -9.38 25.37 5.37
CA ASP A 138 -9.59 26.70 5.96
C ASP A 138 -9.06 27.85 5.08
N VAL A 139 -8.77 27.60 3.81
CA VAL A 139 -8.24 28.64 2.88
C VAL A 139 -9.25 29.76 2.58
N GLU A 140 -10.51 29.64 3.02
CA GLU A 140 -11.51 30.70 2.92
C GLU A 140 -11.34 31.81 3.97
N ASP A 141 -10.52 31.63 5.01
CA ASP A 141 -10.14 32.72 5.92
C ASP A 141 -8.89 33.46 5.40
N PRO A 142 -9.01 34.67 4.86
CA PRO A 142 -7.85 35.42 4.37
C PRO A 142 -6.82 35.77 5.46
N ASN A 143 -7.13 35.50 6.74
CA ASN A 143 -6.21 35.65 7.87
C ASN A 143 -5.66 34.31 8.38
N SER A 144 -6.01 33.19 7.77
CA SER A 144 -5.39 31.91 8.12
C SER A 144 -3.94 31.91 7.65
N GLU A 145 -2.99 31.88 8.57
CA GLU A 145 -1.62 31.55 8.24
C GLU A 145 -1.64 30.18 7.56
N GLN A 146 -1.28 30.13 6.29
CA GLN A 146 -1.12 28.86 5.56
C GLN A 146 0.00 28.09 6.25
N LEU A 147 -0.38 27.06 7.03
CA LEU A 147 0.59 26.15 7.63
C LEU A 147 1.28 25.40 6.49
N HIS A 148 2.60 25.58 6.39
CA HIS A 148 3.37 24.77 5.46
C HIS A 148 3.33 23.32 5.97
N PRO A 149 3.01 22.30 5.13
CA PRO A 149 2.91 20.90 5.58
C PRO A 149 4.15 20.37 6.31
N MET A 150 5.32 20.92 6.01
CA MET A 150 6.59 20.60 6.68
C MET A 150 6.69 21.12 8.12
N ASP A 151 5.86 22.09 8.51
CA ASP A 151 5.88 22.71 9.84
C ASP A 151 4.77 22.18 10.75
N VAL A 152 4.01 21.19 10.28
CA VAL A 152 2.86 20.64 10.99
C VAL A 152 3.25 19.40 11.76
N SER A 153 3.12 19.45 13.07
CA SER A 153 3.13 18.26 13.91
C SER A 153 1.71 17.70 14.05
N PHE A 154 1.58 16.41 14.08
CA PHE A 154 0.29 15.75 14.34
C PHE A 154 0.44 14.59 15.32
N ALA A 155 -0.64 14.26 16.01
CA ALA A 155 -0.75 13.10 16.86
C ALA A 155 -2.13 12.45 16.65
N THR A 156 -2.19 11.16 16.74
CA THR A 156 -3.44 10.41 16.73
C THR A 156 -3.93 10.17 18.14
N THR A 157 -5.25 10.12 18.32
CA THR A 157 -5.82 9.61 19.57
C THR A 157 -5.50 8.11 19.72
N PRO A 158 -5.43 7.58 20.96
CA PRO A 158 -5.12 6.15 21.18
C PRO A 158 -6.05 5.17 20.44
N ASP A 159 -7.29 5.59 20.16
CA ASP A 159 -8.29 4.80 19.43
C ASP A 159 -8.26 5.05 17.92
N TRP A 160 -7.32 5.83 17.42
CA TRP A 160 -7.14 6.18 16.00
C TRP A 160 -8.39 6.77 15.31
N THR A 161 -9.29 7.40 16.09
CA THR A 161 -10.49 8.03 15.56
C THR A 161 -10.31 9.47 15.18
N THR A 162 -9.32 10.14 15.77
CA THR A 162 -9.09 11.58 15.65
C THR A 162 -7.61 11.88 15.49
N ILE A 163 -7.30 12.82 14.61
CA ILE A 163 -5.99 13.43 14.50
C ILE A 163 -6.02 14.79 15.20
N VAL A 164 -4.99 15.06 15.97
CA VAL A 164 -4.73 16.38 16.56
C VAL A 164 -3.60 17.01 15.79
N ILE A 165 -3.88 18.10 15.12
CA ILE A 165 -2.88 18.88 14.38
C ILE A 165 -2.36 19.97 15.32
N ASN A 166 -1.02 20.15 15.34
CA ASN A 166 -0.30 21.08 16.21
C ASN A 166 -0.69 20.96 17.69
N PRO A 167 -0.48 19.78 18.32
CA PRO A 167 -0.83 19.59 19.71
C PRO A 167 -0.10 20.61 20.60
N GLY A 168 -0.87 21.33 21.43
CA GLY A 168 -0.34 22.28 22.41
C GLY A 168 -0.16 23.73 21.93
N VAL A 169 -0.45 24.07 20.65
CA VAL A 169 -0.36 25.45 20.16
C VAL A 169 -1.74 25.96 19.71
N LYS A 170 -2.17 25.66 18.51
CA LYS A 170 -3.53 25.82 18.02
C LYS A 170 -4.05 24.42 17.65
N GLU A 171 -4.54 23.72 18.66
CA GLU A 171 -5.03 22.35 18.44
C GLU A 171 -6.23 22.34 17.50
N ARG A 172 -6.13 21.53 16.44
CA ARG A 172 -7.25 21.18 15.59
C ARG A 172 -7.50 19.68 15.68
N LYS A 173 -8.71 19.32 16.04
CA LYS A 173 -9.16 17.91 16.08
C LYS A 173 -9.96 17.56 14.84
N ILE A 174 -9.53 16.53 14.14
CA ILE A 174 -10.15 16.06 12.91
C ILE A 174 -10.58 14.62 13.09
N VAL A 175 -11.87 14.35 12.87
CA VAL A 175 -12.41 12.99 12.91
C VAL A 175 -12.06 12.29 11.61
N ILE A 176 -11.37 11.16 11.71
CA ILE A 176 -10.93 10.38 10.55
C ILE A 176 -12.11 9.53 10.03
N PRO A 177 -12.44 9.56 8.73
CA PRO A 177 -13.44 8.67 8.16
C PRO A 177 -13.07 7.20 8.35
N LEU A 178 -14.08 6.37 8.63
CA LEU A 178 -13.86 4.94 8.95
C LEU A 178 -13.17 4.18 7.81
N ALA A 179 -13.50 4.52 6.56
CA ALA A 179 -12.83 3.92 5.40
C ALA A 179 -11.32 4.22 5.38
N VAL A 180 -10.93 5.48 5.66
CA VAL A 180 -9.51 5.88 5.76
C VAL A 180 -8.83 5.12 6.89
N ARG A 181 -9.48 5.00 8.07
CA ARG A 181 -8.93 4.25 9.21
C ARG A 181 -8.67 2.79 8.88
N TYR A 182 -9.60 2.13 8.21
CA TYR A 182 -9.45 0.72 7.86
C TYR A 182 -8.42 0.48 6.75
N CYS A 183 -8.32 1.37 5.75
CA CYS A 183 -7.26 1.31 4.76
C CYS A 183 -5.89 1.50 5.43
N ASP A 184 -5.74 2.54 6.24
CA ASP A 184 -4.50 2.85 6.96
C ASP A 184 -4.07 1.72 7.91
N ASP A 185 -4.99 1.20 8.72
CA ASP A 185 -4.73 0.13 9.68
C ASP A 185 -4.27 -1.18 8.99
N TYR A 186 -4.81 -1.45 7.80
CA TYR A 186 -4.42 -2.59 6.96
C TYR A 186 -3.07 -2.39 6.30
N ASP A 187 -2.85 -1.23 5.71
CA ASP A 187 -1.68 -0.95 4.90
C ASP A 187 -0.38 -0.91 5.71
N VAL A 188 -0.41 -0.25 6.88
CA VAL A 188 0.74 -0.21 7.80
C VAL A 188 0.80 -1.41 8.76
N TRP A 189 0.01 -2.45 8.54
CA TRP A 189 -0.02 -3.69 9.34
C TRP A 189 -0.24 -3.48 10.84
N ARG A 190 -1.04 -2.49 11.22
CA ARG A 190 -1.28 -2.14 12.63
C ARG A 190 -2.28 -3.10 13.28
N TRP A 191 -3.31 -3.52 12.55
CA TRP A 191 -4.36 -4.47 13.00
C TRP A 191 -5.09 -4.04 14.28
N PHE A 192 -5.23 -2.76 14.48
CA PHE A 192 -5.85 -2.20 15.67
C PHE A 192 -7.38 -2.41 15.69
N HIS A 193 -8.02 -2.27 14.54
CA HIS A 193 -9.46 -2.42 14.43
C HIS A 193 -9.82 -3.84 13.98
N LYS A 194 -10.77 -4.46 14.71
CA LYS A 194 -11.21 -5.85 14.42
C LYS A 194 -11.77 -6.08 13.02
N ASP A 195 -12.36 -5.03 12.42
CA ASP A 195 -13.04 -5.12 11.12
C ASP A 195 -12.10 -4.74 9.94
N THR A 196 -10.84 -4.40 10.20
CA THR A 196 -9.86 -3.95 9.19
C THR A 196 -9.71 -4.92 8.05
N GLU A 197 -9.46 -6.21 8.33
CA GLU A 197 -9.32 -7.23 7.29
C GLU A 197 -10.62 -7.40 6.50
N ALA A 198 -11.74 -7.50 7.21
CA ALA A 198 -13.04 -7.67 6.59
C ALA A 198 -13.40 -6.47 5.70
N PHE A 199 -13.13 -5.25 6.15
CA PHE A 199 -13.35 -4.07 5.31
C PHE A 199 -12.50 -4.14 4.03
N ASN A 200 -11.19 -4.38 4.13
CA ASN A 200 -10.30 -4.34 2.97
C ASN A 200 -10.63 -5.45 1.96
N LEU A 201 -10.87 -6.69 2.40
CA LEU A 201 -11.27 -7.78 1.51
C LEU A 201 -12.67 -7.54 0.89
N GLY A 202 -13.62 -7.04 1.67
CA GLY A 202 -14.93 -6.67 1.16
C GLY A 202 -14.85 -5.52 0.16
N PHE A 203 -13.93 -4.60 0.39
CA PHE A 203 -13.73 -3.45 -0.47
C PHE A 203 -13.09 -3.82 -1.81
N GLU A 204 -12.24 -4.85 -1.87
CA GLU A 204 -11.74 -5.39 -3.14
C GLU A 204 -12.85 -5.89 -4.08
N ALA A 205 -13.97 -6.34 -3.53
CA ALA A 205 -15.11 -6.81 -4.31
C ALA A 205 -16.07 -5.69 -4.75
N VAL A 206 -15.85 -4.44 -4.32
CA VAL A 206 -16.75 -3.32 -4.61
C VAL A 206 -16.52 -2.79 -6.04
N PRO A 207 -17.56 -2.72 -6.91
CA PRO A 207 -17.42 -2.34 -8.31
C PRO A 207 -16.86 -0.93 -8.54
N TYR A 208 -17.09 0.01 -7.62
CA TYR A 208 -16.63 1.40 -7.72
C TYR A 208 -15.26 1.65 -7.10
N ARG A 209 -14.62 0.63 -6.51
CA ARG A 209 -13.32 0.75 -5.81
C ARG A 209 -12.28 1.50 -6.63
N ASN A 210 -12.13 1.13 -7.89
CA ASN A 210 -11.14 1.67 -8.80
C ASN A 210 -11.60 2.94 -9.56
N ASN A 211 -12.71 3.56 -9.11
CA ASN A 211 -13.18 4.86 -9.63
C ASN A 211 -13.28 5.89 -8.49
N PRO A 212 -12.15 6.53 -8.11
CA PRO A 212 -12.10 7.46 -6.97
C PRO A 212 -12.99 8.70 -7.16
N CYS A 213 -13.43 8.99 -8.39
CA CYS A 213 -14.34 10.10 -8.68
C CYS A 213 -15.82 9.73 -8.53
N SER A 214 -16.13 8.48 -8.17
CA SER A 214 -17.53 8.06 -8.06
C SER A 214 -18.23 8.69 -6.84
N LYS A 215 -19.54 8.88 -6.96
CA LYS A 215 -20.39 9.38 -5.85
C LYS A 215 -20.42 8.38 -4.67
N GLU A 216 -20.17 7.11 -4.94
CA GLU A 216 -20.10 6.04 -3.94
C GLU A 216 -18.90 6.24 -3.02
N TRP A 217 -17.74 6.68 -3.53
CA TRP A 217 -16.59 7.05 -2.71
C TRP A 217 -16.91 8.25 -1.82
N ALA A 218 -17.53 9.30 -2.37
CA ALA A 218 -17.97 10.43 -1.57
C ALA A 218 -18.96 10.00 -0.45
N ALA A 219 -19.84 9.06 -0.75
CA ALA A 219 -20.73 8.49 0.26
C ALA A 219 -19.98 7.65 1.29
N LEU A 220 -18.96 6.87 0.88
CA LEU A 220 -18.13 6.06 1.77
C LEU A 220 -17.36 6.92 2.78
N LEU A 221 -16.85 8.06 2.34
CA LEU A 221 -16.11 9.00 3.19
C LEU A 221 -17.01 9.86 4.10
N ASN A 222 -18.26 10.15 3.70
CA ASN A 222 -19.11 11.10 4.41
C ASN A 222 -20.35 10.48 5.06
N LYS A 223 -20.72 9.24 4.71
CA LYS A 223 -21.90 8.52 5.23
C LYS A 223 -21.55 7.14 5.78
N GLU A 224 -20.43 7.03 6.43
CA GLU A 224 -19.76 5.79 6.84
C GLU A 224 -20.66 4.81 7.61
N ARG A 225 -21.56 5.32 8.47
CA ARG A 225 -22.49 4.48 9.27
C ARG A 225 -23.42 3.62 8.42
N ILE A 226 -23.66 4.01 7.16
CA ILE A 226 -24.54 3.29 6.24
C ILE A 226 -23.73 2.51 5.21
N THR A 227 -22.63 3.07 4.74
CA THR A 227 -21.87 2.56 3.60
C THR A 227 -20.81 1.54 3.98
N VAL A 228 -20.18 1.67 5.15
CA VAL A 228 -19.12 0.76 5.61
C VAL A 228 -19.63 -0.62 6.04
N PRO A 229 -20.72 -0.76 6.84
CA PRO A 229 -21.15 -2.07 7.33
C PRO A 229 -21.46 -3.12 6.25
N PRO A 230 -22.07 -2.79 5.09
CA PRO A 230 -22.25 -3.75 4.01
C PRO A 230 -20.92 -4.30 3.45
N ILE A 231 -19.88 -3.45 3.35
CA ILE A 231 -18.55 -3.83 2.88
C ILE A 231 -17.89 -4.78 3.88
N VAL A 232 -17.92 -4.45 5.16
CA VAL A 232 -17.41 -5.31 6.24
C VAL A 232 -18.11 -6.66 6.25
N ASN A 233 -19.44 -6.71 6.12
CA ASN A 233 -20.19 -7.96 6.07
C ASN A 233 -19.80 -8.81 4.84
N ALA A 234 -19.63 -8.19 3.67
CA ALA A 234 -19.12 -8.88 2.48
C ALA A 234 -17.73 -9.46 2.73
N GLY A 235 -16.85 -8.69 3.37
CA GLY A 235 -15.51 -9.14 3.74
C GLY A 235 -15.48 -10.32 4.69
N TYR A 236 -16.34 -10.36 5.70
CA TYR A 236 -16.45 -11.53 6.58
C TYR A 236 -16.89 -12.79 5.82
N ASN A 237 -17.76 -12.67 4.83
CA ASN A 237 -18.12 -13.80 3.97
C ASN A 237 -16.92 -14.27 3.12
N ILE A 238 -16.12 -13.32 2.60
CA ILE A 238 -14.88 -13.62 1.84
C ILE A 238 -13.87 -14.31 2.76
N ILE A 239 -13.66 -13.81 3.97
CA ILE A 239 -12.78 -14.44 4.98
C ILE A 239 -13.22 -15.87 5.26
N GLY A 240 -14.51 -16.08 5.57
CA GLY A 240 -15.03 -17.41 5.86
C GLY A 240 -14.83 -18.39 4.69
N TYR A 241 -15.06 -17.94 3.45
CA TYR A 241 -14.80 -18.74 2.26
C TYR A 241 -13.31 -19.03 2.07
N ARG A 242 -12.46 -18.01 2.16
CA ARG A 242 -11.01 -18.12 2.05
C ARG A 242 -10.45 -19.11 3.06
N ASP A 243 -10.83 -18.98 4.33
CA ASP A 243 -10.30 -19.79 5.41
C ASP A 243 -10.74 -21.28 5.24
N ALA A 244 -11.95 -21.51 4.76
CA ALA A 244 -12.40 -22.85 4.39
C ALA A 244 -11.60 -23.43 3.20
N GLN A 245 -11.25 -22.62 2.20
CA GLN A 245 -10.38 -23.06 1.10
C GLN A 245 -8.95 -23.29 1.59
N TYR A 246 -8.39 -22.38 2.40
CA TYR A 246 -7.05 -22.51 2.95
C TYR A 246 -6.89 -23.80 3.75
N LYS A 247 -7.87 -24.12 4.60
CA LYS A 247 -7.86 -25.39 5.33
C LYS A 247 -7.78 -26.61 4.39
N ARG A 248 -8.63 -26.66 3.36
CA ARG A 248 -8.60 -27.75 2.36
C ARG A 248 -7.28 -27.81 1.61
N ILE A 249 -6.74 -26.67 1.18
CA ILE A 249 -5.46 -26.60 0.46
C ILE A 249 -4.32 -27.06 1.37
N CYS A 250 -4.31 -26.61 2.62
CA CYS A 250 -3.29 -27.00 3.61
C CYS A 250 -3.30 -28.52 3.90
N GLU A 251 -4.47 -29.16 3.93
CA GLU A 251 -4.61 -30.62 4.12
C GLU A 251 -3.93 -31.44 3.02
N HIS A 252 -3.69 -30.86 1.84
CA HIS A 252 -2.94 -31.49 0.73
C HIS A 252 -1.44 -31.16 0.73
N GLY A 253 -0.95 -30.49 1.76
CA GLY A 253 0.47 -30.22 1.94
C GLY A 253 1.23 -31.46 2.40
N PHE A 254 2.54 -31.37 2.36
CA PHE A 254 3.45 -32.45 2.73
C PHE A 254 4.70 -31.90 3.41
N GLU A 255 5.37 -32.78 4.15
CA GLU A 255 6.66 -32.47 4.77
C GLU A 255 7.80 -32.60 3.76
N ALA A 256 8.73 -31.67 3.81
CA ALA A 256 9.91 -31.66 2.97
C ALA A 256 11.10 -31.00 3.67
N THR A 257 12.25 -31.06 3.03
CA THR A 257 13.45 -30.33 3.42
C THR A 257 13.89 -29.44 2.25
N ILE A 258 14.12 -28.16 2.51
CA ILE A 258 14.63 -27.19 1.53
C ILE A 258 15.85 -26.50 2.12
N CYS A 259 16.99 -26.53 1.41
CA CYS A 259 18.28 -26.01 1.90
C CYS A 259 18.66 -26.54 3.30
N GLY A 260 18.30 -27.80 3.61
CA GLY A 260 18.59 -28.42 4.91
C GLY A 260 17.62 -28.02 6.04
N VAL A 261 16.56 -27.25 5.75
CA VAL A 261 15.55 -26.84 6.71
C VAL A 261 14.27 -27.63 6.51
N ASP A 262 13.76 -28.21 7.57
CA ASP A 262 12.47 -28.90 7.58
C ASP A 262 11.33 -27.91 7.39
N CYS A 263 10.39 -28.23 6.51
CA CYS A 263 9.29 -27.35 6.17
C CYS A 263 8.00 -28.11 5.82
N TYR A 264 6.88 -27.41 5.93
CA TYR A 264 5.60 -27.85 5.40
C TYR A 264 5.34 -27.16 4.06
N VAL A 265 5.07 -27.94 3.01
CA VAL A 265 5.01 -27.46 1.63
C VAL A 265 3.61 -27.65 1.06
N VAL A 266 3.10 -26.63 0.37
CA VAL A 266 1.78 -26.64 -0.27
C VAL A 266 1.91 -26.18 -1.71
N ASN A 267 1.31 -26.93 -2.64
CA ASN A 267 1.17 -26.49 -4.02
C ASN A 267 -0.09 -25.63 -4.17
N THR A 268 0.08 -24.35 -4.40
CA THR A 268 -1.04 -23.42 -4.55
C THR A 268 -0.66 -22.22 -5.40
N PRO A 269 -1.57 -21.72 -6.27
CA PRO A 269 -1.31 -20.53 -7.08
C PRO A 269 -1.30 -19.24 -6.27
N TYR A 270 -1.90 -19.21 -5.10
CA TYR A 270 -2.03 -18.03 -4.22
C TYR A 270 -2.21 -18.44 -2.77
N GLY A 271 -1.85 -17.55 -1.87
CA GLY A 271 -2.01 -17.70 -0.42
C GLY A 271 -1.16 -16.70 0.35
N ASP A 272 -1.37 -16.66 1.64
CA ASP A 272 -0.59 -15.92 2.61
C ASP A 272 -0.22 -16.82 3.81
N SER A 273 0.34 -16.27 4.87
CA SER A 273 0.73 -17.04 6.06
C SER A 273 -0.46 -17.75 6.73
N LYS A 274 -1.68 -17.22 6.59
CA LYS A 274 -2.90 -17.81 7.18
C LYS A 274 -3.28 -19.14 6.54
N LEU A 275 -2.83 -19.40 5.30
CA LEU A 275 -3.04 -20.68 4.61
C LEU A 275 -2.54 -21.87 5.44
N PHE A 276 -1.46 -21.70 6.16
CA PHE A 276 -0.84 -22.77 6.92
C PHE A 276 -1.52 -23.06 8.27
N GLY A 277 -2.40 -22.15 8.75
CA GLY A 277 -3.06 -22.30 10.04
C GLY A 277 -2.03 -22.54 11.16
N GLU A 278 -2.23 -23.61 11.94
CA GLU A 278 -1.31 -23.98 13.05
C GLU A 278 0.05 -24.43 12.56
N LYS A 279 0.16 -24.96 11.33
CA LYS A 279 1.42 -25.43 10.74
C LYS A 279 2.50 -24.37 10.69
N ILE A 280 2.13 -23.09 10.59
CA ILE A 280 3.09 -21.96 10.56
C ILE A 280 3.97 -21.92 11.82
N ASN A 281 3.47 -22.43 12.95
CA ASN A 281 4.18 -22.48 14.24
C ASN A 281 4.74 -23.87 14.57
N GLU A 282 4.32 -24.92 13.83
CA GLU A 282 4.82 -26.29 14.01
C GLU A 282 6.14 -26.52 13.26
N TYR A 283 6.37 -25.79 12.17
CA TYR A 283 7.56 -25.94 11.32
C TYR A 283 8.44 -24.67 11.37
N PRO A 284 9.78 -24.83 11.25
CA PRO A 284 10.69 -23.67 11.14
C PRO A 284 10.33 -22.72 10.01
N MET A 285 9.79 -23.27 8.90
CA MET A 285 9.21 -22.51 7.79
C MET A 285 8.11 -23.32 7.10
N CYS A 286 7.23 -22.59 6.43
CA CYS A 286 6.21 -23.13 5.51
C CYS A 286 6.42 -22.58 4.11
N VAL A 287 6.08 -23.35 3.08
CA VAL A 287 6.40 -23.00 1.69
C VAL A 287 5.18 -23.22 0.79
N MET A 288 4.82 -22.17 0.05
CA MET A 288 3.92 -22.28 -1.10
C MET A 288 4.74 -22.36 -2.38
N TYR A 289 4.34 -23.21 -3.31
CA TYR A 289 4.96 -23.20 -4.63
C TYR A 289 3.92 -23.33 -5.75
N ARG A 290 4.27 -22.79 -6.91
CA ARG A 290 3.48 -22.93 -8.13
C ARG A 290 4.37 -22.87 -9.38
N TYR A 291 3.92 -23.49 -10.45
CA TYR A 291 4.53 -23.34 -11.78
C TYR A 291 3.89 -22.16 -12.52
N SER A 292 4.72 -21.25 -13.04
CA SER A 292 4.31 -20.16 -13.91
C SER A 292 4.51 -20.55 -15.38
N GLY A 293 3.43 -20.87 -16.07
CA GLY A 293 3.49 -21.19 -17.51
C GLY A 293 3.97 -20.02 -18.39
N LYS A 294 3.75 -18.77 -17.94
CA LYS A 294 4.22 -17.56 -18.63
C LYS A 294 5.75 -17.46 -18.61
N TYR A 295 6.36 -17.69 -17.45
CA TYR A 295 7.81 -17.55 -17.27
C TYR A 295 8.55 -18.90 -17.34
N LYS A 296 7.81 -20.03 -17.42
CA LYS A 296 8.33 -21.41 -17.43
C LYS A 296 9.24 -21.71 -16.24
N LYS A 297 8.87 -21.15 -15.06
CA LYS A 297 9.60 -21.27 -13.79
C LYS A 297 8.66 -21.66 -12.68
N TYR A 298 9.22 -22.27 -11.64
CA TYR A 298 8.54 -22.42 -10.36
C TYR A 298 8.78 -21.19 -9.49
N LYS A 299 7.72 -20.67 -8.90
CA LYS A 299 7.81 -19.63 -7.87
C LYS A 299 7.60 -20.28 -6.51
N LEU A 300 8.54 -20.07 -5.60
CA LEU A 300 8.48 -20.48 -4.21
C LEU A 300 8.28 -19.25 -3.33
N GLU A 301 7.35 -19.36 -2.39
CA GLU A 301 7.08 -18.33 -1.39
C GLU A 301 7.23 -18.94 0.00
N PHE A 302 8.17 -18.42 0.78
CA PHE A 302 8.53 -18.86 2.10
C PHE A 302 7.83 -18.03 3.15
N ARG A 303 7.33 -18.68 4.20
CA ARG A 303 6.70 -18.05 5.35
C ARG A 303 7.24 -18.68 6.64
N SER A 304 7.37 -17.87 7.69
CA SER A 304 7.69 -18.35 9.04
C SER A 304 6.79 -17.70 10.07
N GLY A 305 6.51 -18.41 11.16
CA GLY A 305 5.84 -17.85 12.33
C GLY A 305 6.81 -17.13 13.26
N ASP A 306 6.32 -16.65 14.40
CA ASP A 306 7.09 -15.87 15.37
C ASP A 306 8.33 -16.60 15.89
N ASN A 307 8.27 -17.94 15.99
CA ASN A 307 9.39 -18.78 16.43
C ASN A 307 10.14 -19.42 15.23
N GLY A 308 9.83 -19.03 14.00
CA GLY A 308 10.44 -19.56 12.80
C GLY A 308 11.79 -18.93 12.47
N ILE A 309 12.38 -19.41 11.38
CA ILE A 309 13.68 -18.90 10.91
C ILE A 309 13.51 -17.64 10.03
N ASP A 310 14.63 -16.97 9.77
CA ASP A 310 14.71 -15.93 8.73
C ASP A 310 14.63 -16.58 7.34
N VAL A 311 13.43 -16.55 6.73
CA VAL A 311 13.19 -17.16 5.42
C VAL A 311 13.84 -16.36 4.28
N SER A 312 14.26 -15.13 4.52
CA SER A 312 14.98 -14.35 3.51
C SER A 312 16.34 -14.95 3.17
N GLU A 313 16.99 -15.60 4.15
CA GLU A 313 18.29 -16.26 3.93
C GLU A 313 18.13 -17.52 3.05
N VAL A 314 17.04 -18.28 3.24
CA VAL A 314 16.70 -19.43 2.38
C VAL A 314 16.41 -18.94 0.95
N ALA A 315 15.62 -17.88 0.81
CA ALA A 315 15.31 -17.30 -0.49
C ALA A 315 16.58 -16.79 -1.21
N LYS A 316 17.48 -16.10 -0.51
CA LYS A 316 18.78 -15.64 -1.05
C LYS A 316 19.66 -16.79 -1.52
N ALA A 317 19.72 -17.88 -0.78
CA ALA A 317 20.47 -19.07 -1.18
C ALA A 317 19.98 -19.68 -2.49
N LEU A 318 18.68 -19.44 -2.84
CA LEU A 318 18.04 -19.88 -4.07
C LEU A 318 17.94 -18.76 -5.14
N GLY A 319 18.67 -17.65 -4.96
CA GLY A 319 18.70 -16.53 -5.90
C GLY A 319 17.51 -15.57 -5.81
N GLY A 320 16.77 -15.61 -4.72
CA GLY A 320 15.65 -14.72 -4.43
C GLY A 320 15.93 -13.72 -3.32
N GLY A 321 14.90 -13.34 -2.56
CA GLY A 321 14.99 -12.40 -1.44
C GLY A 321 13.66 -12.16 -0.77
N GLY A 322 13.63 -11.20 0.16
CA GLY A 322 12.42 -10.81 0.90
C GLY A 322 12.73 -10.36 2.32
N HIS A 323 11.74 -10.52 3.19
CA HIS A 323 11.79 -10.15 4.60
C HIS A 323 11.92 -11.39 5.49
N PHE A 324 12.21 -11.17 6.77
CA PHE A 324 12.42 -12.24 7.76
C PHE A 324 11.32 -13.31 7.73
N HIS A 325 10.05 -12.92 7.76
CA HIS A 325 8.90 -13.83 7.80
C HIS A 325 8.24 -14.11 6.45
N ALA A 326 8.66 -13.44 5.38
CA ALA A 326 8.05 -13.55 4.06
C ALA A 326 9.08 -13.27 2.96
N ALA A 327 9.47 -14.30 2.23
CA ALA A 327 10.45 -14.20 1.15
C ALA A 327 10.05 -15.09 -0.02
N GLY A 328 10.74 -14.99 -1.15
CA GLY A 328 10.45 -15.84 -2.30
C GLY A 328 11.58 -15.90 -3.31
N CYS A 329 11.53 -16.90 -4.16
CA CYS A 329 12.47 -17.07 -5.28
C CYS A 329 11.77 -17.70 -6.50
N GLU A 330 12.44 -17.63 -7.64
CA GLU A 330 12.07 -18.34 -8.86
C GLU A 330 13.16 -19.33 -9.23
N ILE A 331 12.78 -20.57 -9.54
CA ILE A 331 13.70 -21.66 -9.90
C ILE A 331 13.21 -22.38 -11.17
N ASP A 332 14.14 -22.95 -11.93
CA ASP A 332 13.84 -23.67 -13.16
C ASP A 332 13.37 -25.11 -12.90
N ASN A 333 13.90 -25.77 -11.87
CA ASN A 333 13.55 -27.14 -11.52
C ASN A 333 13.33 -27.28 -10.01
N ILE A 334 12.22 -27.88 -9.63
CA ILE A 334 11.81 -28.07 -8.24
C ILE A 334 12.36 -29.34 -7.59
N ASP A 335 12.64 -30.38 -8.39
CA ASP A 335 12.99 -31.73 -7.90
C ASP A 335 14.27 -31.77 -7.06
N HIS A 336 15.16 -30.81 -7.28
CA HIS A 336 16.43 -30.71 -6.52
C HIS A 336 16.35 -29.75 -5.34
N VAL A 337 15.25 -29.05 -5.19
CA VAL A 337 15.07 -28.02 -4.16
C VAL A 337 14.15 -28.53 -3.05
N ILE A 338 13.04 -29.18 -3.42
CA ILE A 338 12.10 -29.77 -2.46
C ILE A 338 12.39 -31.26 -2.33
N LEU A 339 13.07 -31.63 -1.26
CA LEU A 339 13.38 -33.01 -0.93
C LEU A 339 12.25 -33.56 -0.05
N HIS A 340 11.39 -34.40 -0.62
CA HIS A 340 10.34 -35.08 0.13
C HIS A 340 10.94 -35.93 1.26
N LYS A 341 10.40 -35.81 2.46
CA LYS A 341 10.70 -36.79 3.52
C LYS A 341 10.04 -38.09 3.14
N GLU A 342 10.83 -39.14 2.88
CA GLU A 342 10.31 -40.47 2.67
C GLU A 342 9.59 -40.91 3.97
N SER A 343 8.31 -41.25 3.85
CA SER A 343 7.62 -41.97 4.91
C SER A 343 8.29 -43.35 5.02
N VAL A 344 9.12 -43.52 6.04
CA VAL A 344 9.67 -44.84 6.39
C VAL A 344 8.48 -45.69 6.86
N THR A 345 7.86 -46.35 5.93
CA THR A 345 6.91 -47.43 6.24
C THR A 345 7.75 -48.62 6.65
N PHE A 346 7.93 -48.84 7.96
CA PHE A 346 8.37 -50.12 8.45
C PHE A 346 7.27 -51.13 8.07
N MET A 347 7.50 -51.93 7.04
CA MET A 347 6.75 -53.17 6.85
C MET A 347 7.18 -54.12 7.98
N GLU A 348 6.29 -54.31 8.95
CA GLU A 348 6.39 -55.48 9.86
C GLU A 348 6.06 -56.77 9.14
#